data_1c283d9fe1037fef21778a1ea7ddf7a2
#
_entry.id   1c283d9fe1037fef21778a1ea7ddf7a2
#
_cell.length_a   1.000
_cell.length_b   1.000
_cell.length_c   1.000
_cell.angle_alpha   90.00
_cell.angle_beta   90.00
_cell.angle_gamma   90.00
#
_symmetry.space_group_name_H-M   'P 1'
#
loop_
_entity.id
_entity.type
_entity.pdbx_description
1 polymer ?
#
loop_
_entity_poly.entity_id
_entity_poly.type
_entity_poly.pdbx_seq_one_letter_code
_entity_poly.pdbx_strand_id
1 'polypeptide(L)'
;MLEFICYPKCTTCQRAKKWLDDNNIEYELRDIKEDNPTFEELSKWYKMSGLELKKFFNTSGLLYKSMCLKDKLTAMSEEEQLNLLATDGMLVKRPIVIGEDFVFVGFKESEWNNKKEMMSKFQ
;
A
#
# COMPACT_ATOMS: atom_id res chain seq x y z
N MET A 1 0.64 13.95 -10.36
CA MET A 1 1.44 12.70 -10.45
C MET A 1 1.09 11.80 -9.28
N LEU A 2 0.92 10.52 -9.54
CA LEU A 2 0.64 9.54 -8.50
C LEU A 2 1.90 9.24 -7.68
N GLU A 3 1.71 8.89 -6.41
CA GLU A 3 2.78 8.30 -5.63
C GLU A 3 2.60 6.79 -5.65
N PHE A 4 3.65 6.06 -6.05
CA PHE A 4 3.65 4.61 -6.14
C PHE A 4 4.65 4.05 -5.14
N ILE A 5 4.14 3.44 -4.08
CA ILE A 5 4.97 2.91 -2.99
C ILE A 5 5.08 1.41 -3.17
N CYS A 6 6.31 0.93 -3.32
CA CYS A 6 6.55 -0.47 -3.59
C CYS A 6 7.88 -0.95 -2.99
N TYR A 7 8.06 -2.26 -3.01
CA TYR A 7 9.34 -2.88 -2.68
C TYR A 7 9.91 -3.46 -3.98
N PRO A 8 11.09 -3.00 -4.43
CA PRO A 8 11.63 -3.40 -5.75
C PRO A 8 11.78 -4.90 -5.95
N LYS A 9 12.00 -5.66 -4.89
CA LYS A 9 12.16 -7.12 -4.96
C LYS A 9 10.84 -7.89 -4.92
N CYS A 10 9.71 -7.22 -4.77
CA CYS A 10 8.40 -7.84 -4.71
C CYS A 10 7.84 -8.07 -6.11
N THR A 11 7.50 -9.32 -6.45
CA THR A 11 6.98 -9.65 -7.79
C THR A 11 5.66 -8.95 -8.08
N THR A 12 4.79 -8.83 -7.08
CA THR A 12 3.53 -8.10 -7.23
C THR A 12 3.78 -6.63 -7.55
N CYS A 13 4.75 -6.01 -6.89
CA CYS A 13 5.14 -4.63 -7.17
C CYS A 13 5.70 -4.48 -8.59
N GLN A 14 6.50 -5.44 -9.04
CA GLN A 14 7.06 -5.42 -10.40
C GLN A 14 5.96 -5.48 -11.45
N ARG A 15 4.96 -6.33 -11.24
CA ARG A 15 3.80 -6.43 -12.15
C ARG A 15 2.97 -5.15 -12.14
N ALA A 16 2.78 -4.55 -10.98
CA ALA A 16 2.06 -3.29 -10.85
C ALA A 16 2.79 -2.15 -11.57
N LYS A 17 4.11 -2.09 -11.40
CA LYS A 17 4.94 -1.10 -12.09
C LYS A 17 4.82 -1.24 -13.60
N LYS A 18 4.91 -2.49 -14.09
CA LYS A 18 4.75 -2.76 -15.54
C LYS A 18 3.40 -2.29 -16.03
N TRP A 19 2.33 -2.53 -15.27
CA TRP A 19 0.99 -2.08 -15.64
C TRP A 19 0.93 -0.55 -15.76
N LEU A 20 1.51 0.16 -14.81
CA LEU A 20 1.55 1.63 -14.87
C LEU A 20 2.32 2.12 -16.09
N ASP A 21 3.49 1.52 -16.36
CA ASP A 21 4.32 1.89 -17.49
C ASP A 21 3.61 1.59 -18.83
N ASP A 22 2.99 0.42 -18.94
CA ASP A 22 2.28 0.01 -20.15
C ASP A 22 1.07 0.89 -20.45
N ASN A 23 0.46 1.47 -19.43
CA ASN A 23 -0.69 2.35 -19.58
C ASN A 23 -0.32 3.84 -19.61
N ASN A 24 0.99 4.14 -19.68
CA ASN A 24 1.51 5.51 -19.75
C ASN A 24 1.07 6.40 -18.59
N ILE A 25 0.95 5.81 -17.40
CA ILE A 25 0.59 6.54 -16.19
C ILE A 25 1.86 6.96 -15.47
N GLU A 26 2.03 8.25 -15.26
CA GLU A 26 3.19 8.79 -14.57
C GLU A 26 3.03 8.65 -13.05
N TYR A 27 4.14 8.37 -12.38
CA TYR A 27 4.13 8.20 -10.93
C TYR A 27 5.50 8.54 -10.35
N GLU A 28 5.50 8.90 -9.08
CA GLU A 28 6.72 9.06 -8.30
C GLU A 28 6.93 7.78 -7.50
N LEU A 29 8.10 7.16 -7.70
CA LEU A 29 8.43 5.87 -7.07
C LEU A 29 8.99 6.10 -5.67
N ARG A 30 8.45 5.36 -4.69
CA ARG A 30 8.95 5.40 -3.31
C ARG A 30 9.19 3.97 -2.84
N ASP A 31 10.40 3.71 -2.30
CA ASP A 31 10.75 2.41 -1.74
C ASP A 31 10.18 2.28 -0.34
N ILE A 32 9.28 1.33 -0.14
CA ILE A 32 8.56 1.15 1.12
C ILE A 32 9.46 0.73 2.27
N LYS A 33 10.58 0.09 1.96
CA LYS A 33 11.54 -0.36 2.98
C LYS A 33 12.49 0.75 3.39
N GLU A 34 13.06 1.46 2.42
CA GLU A 34 14.06 2.51 2.68
C GLU A 34 13.41 3.80 3.18
N ASP A 35 12.19 4.06 2.75
CA ASP A 35 11.42 5.25 3.10
C ASP A 35 10.04 4.83 3.54
N ASN A 36 9.99 4.12 4.69
CA ASN A 36 8.74 3.54 5.16
C ASN A 36 7.72 4.61 5.54
N PRO A 37 6.42 4.30 5.35
CA PRO A 37 5.35 5.23 5.68
C PRO A 37 5.35 5.62 7.17
N THR A 38 5.01 6.88 7.42
CA THR A 38 4.87 7.38 8.78
C THR A 38 3.46 7.09 9.32
N PHE A 39 3.29 7.25 10.63
CA PHE A 39 1.98 7.13 11.27
C PHE A 39 0.96 8.07 10.62
N GLU A 40 1.36 9.33 10.42
CA GLU A 40 0.48 10.36 9.86
C GLU A 40 0.06 10.01 8.42
N GLU A 41 1.00 9.54 7.62
CA GLU A 41 0.71 9.11 6.25
C GLU A 41 -0.25 7.93 6.24
N LEU A 42 0.06 6.90 7.02
CA LEU A 42 -0.79 5.70 7.09
C LEU A 42 -2.20 6.03 7.58
N SER A 43 -2.31 6.89 8.58
CA SER A 43 -3.60 7.33 9.09
C SER A 43 -4.43 8.03 8.02
N LYS A 44 -3.80 8.93 7.26
CA LYS A 44 -4.45 9.65 6.16
C LYS A 44 -4.89 8.68 5.06
N TRP A 45 -4.00 7.80 4.64
CA TRP A 45 -4.29 6.85 3.56
C TRP A 45 -5.39 5.86 3.96
N TYR A 46 -5.36 5.41 5.20
CA TYR A 46 -6.40 4.54 5.74
C TYR A 46 -7.78 5.20 5.61
N LYS A 47 -7.90 6.45 6.04
CA LYS A 47 -9.16 7.19 5.95
C LYS A 47 -9.59 7.41 4.51
N MET A 48 -8.65 7.74 3.63
CA MET A 48 -8.95 7.96 2.21
C MET A 48 -9.35 6.69 1.49
N SER A 49 -8.83 5.54 1.90
CA SER A 49 -9.03 4.28 1.19
C SER A 49 -10.42 3.69 1.35
N GLY A 50 -11.07 3.95 2.47
CA GLY A 50 -12.34 3.31 2.81
C GLY A 50 -12.21 1.81 3.12
N LEU A 51 -10.98 1.29 3.22
CA LEU A 51 -10.71 -0.12 3.50
C LEU A 51 -10.60 -0.37 4.99
N GLU A 52 -10.77 -1.63 5.38
CA GLU A 52 -10.45 -2.07 6.75
C GLU A 52 -8.94 -1.97 6.96
N LEU A 53 -8.53 -1.60 8.17
CA LEU A 53 -7.13 -1.39 8.50
C LEU A 53 -6.28 -2.64 8.27
N LYS A 54 -6.85 -3.83 8.48
CA LYS A 54 -6.18 -5.11 8.22
C LYS A 54 -5.66 -5.21 6.79
N LYS A 55 -6.32 -4.56 5.83
CA LYS A 55 -5.91 -4.59 4.42
C LYS A 55 -4.58 -3.89 4.18
N PHE A 56 -4.13 -3.07 5.12
CA PHE A 56 -2.84 -2.39 5.04
C PHE A 56 -1.68 -3.25 5.53
N PHE A 57 -1.96 -4.43 6.09
CA PHE A 57 -0.92 -5.34 6.54
C PHE A 57 -0.54 -6.32 5.46
N ASN A 58 0.76 -6.60 5.36
CA ASN A 58 1.27 -7.64 4.47
C ASN A 58 1.11 -9.00 5.15
N THR A 59 -0.09 -9.57 5.04
CA THR A 59 -0.47 -10.79 5.75
C THR A 59 0.28 -12.05 5.31
N SER A 60 0.88 -12.03 4.13
CA SER A 60 1.70 -13.14 3.65
C SER A 60 3.19 -12.94 3.93
N GLY A 61 3.57 -11.84 4.58
CA GLY A 61 4.96 -11.52 4.88
C GLY A 61 5.52 -12.27 6.07
N LEU A 62 6.84 -12.40 6.10
CA LEU A 62 7.54 -13.09 7.18
C LEU A 62 7.35 -12.40 8.54
N LEU A 63 7.41 -11.07 8.58
CA LEU A 63 7.23 -10.31 9.82
C LEU A 63 5.84 -10.50 10.40
N TYR A 64 4.82 -10.44 9.55
CA TYR A 64 3.44 -10.64 9.99
C TYR A 64 3.28 -12.00 10.68
N LYS A 65 3.86 -13.03 10.07
CA LYS A 65 3.79 -14.40 10.60
C LYS A 65 4.63 -14.57 11.85
N SER A 66 5.87 -14.07 11.85
CA SER A 66 6.78 -14.22 12.99
C SER A 66 6.30 -13.47 14.23
N MET A 67 5.59 -12.36 14.04
CA MET A 67 5.03 -11.59 15.14
C MET A 67 3.65 -12.08 15.59
N CYS A 68 3.11 -13.12 14.95
CA CYS A 68 1.80 -13.70 15.24
C CYS A 68 0.67 -12.66 15.16
N LEU A 69 0.75 -11.76 14.19
CA LEU A 69 -0.19 -10.64 14.08
C LEU A 69 -1.61 -11.08 13.75
N LYS A 70 -1.77 -12.20 13.07
CA LYS A 70 -3.11 -12.75 12.78
C LYS A 70 -3.96 -12.84 14.06
N ASP A 71 -3.33 -13.25 15.16
CA ASP A 71 -4.03 -13.43 16.43
C ASP A 71 -4.03 -12.14 17.29
N LYS A 72 -3.05 -11.28 17.09
CA LYS A 72 -2.86 -10.09 17.94
C LYS A 72 -3.65 -8.86 17.49
N LEU A 73 -3.85 -8.70 16.18
CA LEU A 73 -4.47 -7.48 15.64
C LEU A 73 -5.87 -7.22 16.19
N THR A 74 -6.65 -8.29 16.45
CA THR A 74 -8.01 -8.13 16.95
C THR A 74 -8.07 -7.47 18.32
N ALA A 75 -6.98 -7.58 19.10
CA ALA A 75 -6.89 -6.99 20.44
C ALA A 75 -6.25 -5.60 20.42
N MET A 76 -5.81 -5.12 19.26
CA MET A 76 -5.13 -3.84 19.12
C MET A 76 -6.09 -2.77 18.62
N SER A 77 -5.95 -1.54 19.15
CA SER A 77 -6.69 -0.39 18.66
C SER A 77 -6.18 0.01 17.27
N GLU A 78 -6.94 0.86 16.57
CA GLU A 78 -6.50 1.42 15.29
C GLU A 78 -5.19 2.17 15.44
N GLU A 79 -5.07 2.98 16.50
CA GLU A 79 -3.83 3.74 16.76
C GLU A 79 -2.65 2.81 16.97
N GLU A 80 -2.81 1.74 17.73
CA GLU A 80 -1.76 0.74 17.95
C GLU A 80 -1.36 0.07 16.66
N GLN A 81 -2.32 -0.30 15.81
CA GLN A 81 -2.06 -0.93 14.52
C GLN A 81 -1.32 0.02 13.57
N LEU A 82 -1.71 1.29 13.52
CA LEU A 82 -1.06 2.28 12.68
C LEU A 82 0.38 2.54 13.15
N ASN A 83 0.59 2.61 14.46
CA ASN A 83 1.94 2.76 15.01
C ASN A 83 2.82 1.56 14.65
N LEU A 84 2.25 0.36 14.71
CA LEU A 84 2.98 -0.85 14.35
C LEU A 84 3.40 -0.84 12.88
N LEU A 85 2.48 -0.49 11.98
CA LEU A 85 2.78 -0.39 10.55
C LEU A 85 3.90 0.61 10.28
N ALA A 86 3.94 1.71 11.04
CA ALA A 86 4.94 2.75 10.86
C ALA A 86 6.35 2.33 11.31
N THR A 87 6.48 1.21 12.03
CA THR A 87 7.79 0.74 12.51
C THR A 87 8.63 0.07 11.42
N ASP A 88 7.98 -0.51 10.41
CA ASP A 88 8.70 -1.26 9.37
C ASP A 88 7.85 -1.37 8.12
N GLY A 89 8.38 -0.86 7.00
CA GLY A 89 7.68 -0.90 5.72
C GLY A 89 7.36 -2.31 5.24
N MET A 90 8.11 -3.31 5.71
CA MET A 90 7.85 -4.71 5.32
C MET A 90 6.58 -5.28 5.95
N LEU A 91 6.02 -4.62 6.97
CA LEU A 91 4.72 -4.96 7.53
C LEU A 91 3.58 -4.47 6.67
N VAL A 92 3.84 -3.51 5.80
CA VAL A 92 2.81 -2.80 5.03
C VAL A 92 2.52 -3.54 3.72
N LYS A 93 1.24 -3.69 3.41
CA LYS A 93 0.77 -4.26 2.14
C LYS A 93 1.24 -3.37 1.00
N ARG A 94 1.73 -3.99 -0.06
CA ARG A 94 2.26 -3.27 -1.23
C ARG A 94 1.82 -3.92 -2.53
N PRO A 95 1.77 -3.15 -3.61
CA PRO A 95 2.03 -1.72 -3.69
C PRO A 95 0.89 -0.88 -3.10
N ILE A 96 1.20 0.40 -2.82
CA ILE A 96 0.17 1.39 -2.50
C ILE A 96 0.28 2.49 -3.55
N VAL A 97 -0.85 2.85 -4.14
CA VAL A 97 -0.93 3.97 -5.08
C VAL A 97 -1.78 5.06 -4.45
N ILE A 98 -1.21 6.25 -4.37
CA ILE A 98 -1.88 7.40 -3.76
C ILE A 98 -2.07 8.48 -4.83
N GLY A 99 -3.33 8.85 -5.06
CA GLY A 99 -3.69 9.97 -5.89
C GLY A 99 -4.15 11.13 -5.04
N GLU A 100 -4.72 12.15 -5.68
CA GLU A 100 -5.17 13.33 -4.98
C GLU A 100 -6.31 13.02 -4.00
N ASP A 101 -7.24 12.15 -4.40
CA ASP A 101 -8.43 11.83 -3.61
C ASP A 101 -8.71 10.32 -3.49
N PHE A 102 -7.71 9.48 -3.77
CA PHE A 102 -7.88 8.03 -3.67
C PHE A 102 -6.61 7.35 -3.21
N VAL A 103 -6.78 6.15 -2.63
CA VAL A 103 -5.68 5.26 -2.23
C VAL A 103 -6.07 3.83 -2.62
N PHE A 104 -5.19 3.16 -3.37
CA PHE A 104 -5.36 1.74 -3.70
C PHE A 104 -4.25 0.95 -3.03
N VAL A 105 -4.63 -0.16 -2.38
CA VAL A 105 -3.70 -1.03 -1.65
C VAL A 105 -3.68 -2.40 -2.30
N GLY A 106 -2.50 -2.89 -2.63
CA GLY A 106 -2.33 -4.14 -3.36
C GLY A 106 -2.53 -3.96 -4.86
N PHE A 107 -2.32 -5.05 -5.61
CA PHE A 107 -2.47 -5.02 -7.06
C PHE A 107 -3.28 -6.21 -7.53
N LYS A 108 -4.41 -5.92 -8.16
CA LYS A 108 -5.20 -6.87 -8.95
C LYS A 108 -5.44 -6.22 -10.29
N GLU A 109 -4.92 -6.80 -11.35
CA GLU A 109 -4.97 -6.21 -12.68
C GLU A 109 -6.39 -5.86 -13.10
N SER A 110 -7.34 -6.76 -12.86
CA SER A 110 -8.74 -6.52 -13.21
C SER A 110 -9.32 -5.28 -12.51
N GLU A 111 -8.98 -5.10 -11.24
CA GLU A 111 -9.44 -3.92 -10.48
C GLU A 111 -8.78 -2.64 -10.99
N TRP A 112 -7.48 -2.71 -11.28
CA TRP A 112 -6.75 -1.55 -11.78
C TRP A 112 -7.23 -1.15 -13.17
N ASN A 113 -7.58 -2.12 -14.02
CA ASN A 113 -8.15 -1.83 -15.34
C ASN A 113 -9.44 -1.03 -15.22
N ASN A 114 -10.26 -1.34 -14.22
CA ASN A 114 -11.51 -0.60 -13.98
C ASN A 114 -11.25 0.81 -13.43
N LYS A 115 -10.07 1.04 -12.86
CA LYS A 115 -9.71 2.33 -12.25
C LYS A 115 -8.70 3.12 -13.07
N LYS A 116 -8.39 2.65 -14.27
CA LYS A 116 -7.39 3.27 -15.14
C LYS A 116 -7.67 4.74 -15.41
N GLU A 117 -8.92 5.07 -15.72
CA GLU A 117 -9.32 6.44 -16.01
C GLU A 117 -9.08 7.37 -14.83
N MET A 118 -9.42 6.90 -13.62
CA MET A 118 -9.20 7.66 -12.40
C MET A 118 -7.71 7.94 -12.18
N MET A 119 -6.85 6.93 -12.39
CA MET A 119 -5.41 7.09 -12.24
C MET A 119 -4.83 8.05 -13.28
N SER A 120 -5.28 7.95 -14.52
CA SER A 120 -4.81 8.81 -15.61
C SER A 120 -5.22 10.26 -15.45
N LYS A 121 -6.37 10.50 -14.83
CA LYS A 121 -6.96 11.83 -14.68
C LYS A 121 -6.14 12.76 -13.76
N PHE A 122 -5.36 12.19 -12.84
CA PHE A 122 -4.62 12.96 -11.83
C PHE A 122 -3.11 13.02 -12.13
N GLN A 123 -2.74 13.02 -13.39
CA GLN A 123 -1.35 13.15 -13.82
C GLN A 123 -0.83 14.57 -13.89
#